data_7add9f903768e3a06dea8f05e69b614a
#
_entry.id   7add9f903768e3a06dea8f05e69b614a
#
_cell.length_a   1.000
_cell.length_b   1.000
_cell.length_c   1.000
_cell.angle_alpha   90.00
_cell.angle_beta   90.00
_cell.angle_gamma   90.00
#
_symmetry.space_group_name_H-M   'P 1'
#
loop_
_entity.id
_entity.type
_entity.pdbx_description
1 polymer ?
#
loop_
_entity_poly.entity_id
_entity_poly.type
_entity_poly.pdbx_seq_one_letter_code
_entity_poly.pdbx_strand_id
1 'polypeptide(L)'
;MKTKLLLASVLAMSVQQTVLAQTDALGYSQVNMTMGSGYQNRVFVNLADGNMVSQPANTWDIAFYRNSNYAFGSRVNDAKDIEVFTASTNLADWDNISISNESSWGAPLYNPDQTTDWSQGAFEQGPVTSPNPNIPSTGWGVYNPVNHHIQGKAIFVLKYASGTYIKFAIEDAFAGYTFRYSKWNGTSWGATETRTIANGTDDSYFNYFSFDTGEKVPNMEPSRTAWDFVFTKYYTFYMGVQMYPLSGAIQSPNIKVAMVQPETQESAGYSMPANTNFSSAITTVGHSWKGIGTVKNDVVYYVKKGNDYYRMYFTTNGGASTGNMYFKYKKITETLGITEVGKKASFGLYPNPATADKKVTVLFDVKEKAGNKGNVEVYDLTGKKVYYAELTNQAGFYKQDLNLSTLSSGNYLVKITYGGNSETKKLIVK
;
A
#
# COMPACT_ATOMS: atom_id res chain seq x y z
N MET A 1 16.76 -46.90 27.74
CA MET A 1 17.37 -45.61 27.44
C MET A 1 16.30 -44.75 26.74
N LYS A 2 15.81 -43.68 27.39
CA LYS A 2 14.80 -42.76 26.81
C LYS A 2 15.55 -41.61 26.14
N THR A 3 15.60 -41.62 24.83
CA THR A 3 16.18 -40.53 24.03
C THR A 3 15.23 -39.35 24.08
N LYS A 4 15.59 -38.25 24.75
CA LYS A 4 14.86 -36.99 24.74
C LYS A 4 15.16 -36.30 23.39
N LEU A 5 14.16 -36.21 22.52
CA LEU A 5 14.22 -35.33 21.34
C LEU A 5 14.18 -33.90 21.87
N LEU A 6 15.25 -33.12 21.69
CA LEU A 6 15.23 -31.67 21.86
C LEU A 6 14.52 -31.08 20.62
N LEU A 7 13.34 -30.57 20.85
CA LEU A 7 12.70 -29.64 19.88
C LEU A 7 13.49 -28.33 19.93
N ALA A 8 14.26 -28.06 18.89
CA ALA A 8 14.83 -26.74 18.66
C ALA A 8 13.72 -25.84 18.08
N SER A 9 13.10 -25.03 18.93
CA SER A 9 12.23 -23.94 18.46
C SER A 9 13.10 -22.92 17.73
N VAL A 10 12.96 -22.84 16.41
CA VAL A 10 13.54 -21.74 15.62
C VAL A 10 12.75 -20.48 15.98
N LEU A 11 13.32 -19.69 16.87
CA LEU A 11 12.80 -18.35 17.20
C LEU A 11 13.09 -17.47 15.98
N ALA A 12 12.07 -17.10 15.21
CA ALA A 12 12.21 -16.12 14.16
C ALA A 12 12.57 -14.76 14.80
N MET A 13 13.86 -14.40 14.77
CA MET A 13 14.33 -13.09 15.24
C MET A 13 13.99 -12.05 14.18
N SER A 14 13.04 -11.16 14.48
CA SER A 14 12.84 -9.94 13.72
C SER A 14 14.03 -9.00 13.98
N VAL A 15 14.77 -8.65 12.93
CA VAL A 15 15.82 -7.64 13.00
C VAL A 15 15.18 -6.28 12.76
N GLN A 16 15.03 -5.48 13.81
CA GLN A 16 14.67 -4.07 13.69
C GLN A 16 15.92 -3.26 13.37
N GLN A 17 15.97 -2.66 12.20
CA GLN A 17 17.01 -1.69 11.85
C GLN A 17 16.44 -0.29 11.98
N THR A 18 16.87 0.46 12.99
CA THR A 18 16.63 1.90 13.08
C THR A 18 17.70 2.62 12.26
N VAL A 19 17.31 3.19 11.13
CA VAL A 19 18.15 4.08 10.36
C VAL A 19 17.77 5.51 10.75
N LEU A 20 18.68 6.24 11.39
CA LEU A 20 18.59 7.69 11.48
C LEU A 20 18.79 8.22 10.05
N ALA A 21 17.70 8.47 9.35
CA ALA A 21 17.74 8.91 7.97
C ALA A 21 18.29 10.35 7.92
N GLN A 22 19.54 10.47 7.47
CA GLN A 22 20.10 11.77 7.10
C GLN A 22 19.36 12.26 5.86
N THR A 23 18.74 13.44 5.95
CA THR A 23 18.05 14.06 4.82
C THR A 23 19.05 14.74 3.89
N ASP A 24 18.85 14.62 2.59
CA ASP A 24 19.62 15.36 1.59
C ASP A 24 19.19 16.85 1.51
N ALA A 25 19.88 17.63 0.67
CA ALA A 25 19.61 19.07 0.49
C ALA A 25 18.18 19.39 -0.01
N LEU A 26 17.48 18.40 -0.57
CA LEU A 26 16.10 18.51 -1.05
C LEU A 26 15.08 17.97 -0.01
N GLY A 27 15.55 17.58 1.18
CA GLY A 27 14.75 17.07 2.28
C GLY A 27 14.32 15.62 2.13
N TYR A 28 14.96 14.83 1.26
CA TYR A 28 14.68 13.41 1.14
C TYR A 28 15.51 12.58 2.11
N SER A 29 14.86 11.63 2.77
CA SER A 29 15.49 10.54 3.49
C SER A 29 15.69 9.36 2.55
N GLN A 30 16.84 8.67 2.67
CA GLN A 30 17.10 7.47 1.91
C GLN A 30 16.87 6.22 2.75
N VAL A 31 16.18 5.24 2.17
CA VAL A 31 16.00 3.90 2.72
C VAL A 31 16.84 2.92 1.91
N ASN A 32 17.79 2.28 2.58
CA ASN A 32 18.66 1.25 2.01
C ASN A 32 18.12 -0.13 2.41
N MET A 33 17.08 -0.60 1.72
CA MET A 33 16.41 -1.84 2.02
C MET A 33 17.04 -3.00 1.23
N THR A 34 17.09 -4.18 1.84
CA THR A 34 17.49 -5.41 1.16
C THR A 34 16.59 -6.58 1.52
N MET A 35 16.13 -7.30 0.50
CA MET A 35 15.46 -8.59 0.66
C MET A 35 16.45 -9.76 0.77
N GLY A 36 17.77 -9.49 0.68
CA GLY A 36 18.82 -10.49 0.64
C GLY A 36 18.95 -11.22 -0.70
N SER A 37 20.05 -11.94 -0.88
CA SER A 37 20.28 -12.73 -2.09
C SER A 37 19.17 -13.76 -2.31
N GLY A 38 18.68 -13.88 -3.54
CA GLY A 38 17.55 -14.74 -3.89
C GLY A 38 16.20 -14.27 -3.35
N TYR A 39 16.13 -13.04 -2.79
CA TYR A 39 14.92 -12.51 -2.13
C TYR A 39 14.44 -13.38 -0.98
N GLN A 40 15.38 -13.83 -0.14
CA GLN A 40 15.10 -14.72 0.99
C GLN A 40 14.28 -14.11 2.11
N ASN A 41 14.13 -12.77 2.10
CA ASN A 41 13.35 -12.03 3.09
C ASN A 41 12.21 -11.24 2.42
N ARG A 42 11.15 -11.03 3.17
CA ARG A 42 10.17 -9.97 2.96
C ARG A 42 10.47 -8.82 3.93
N VAL A 43 10.36 -7.59 3.48
CA VAL A 43 10.74 -6.43 4.28
C VAL A 43 9.60 -5.43 4.34
N PHE A 44 9.12 -5.17 5.54
CA PHE A 44 8.11 -4.15 5.79
C PHE A 44 8.78 -2.80 6.04
N VAL A 45 8.20 -1.74 5.51
CA VAL A 45 8.73 -0.37 5.65
C VAL A 45 7.62 0.57 6.07
N ASN A 46 7.90 1.43 7.05
CA ASN A 46 7.04 2.52 7.50
C ASN A 46 7.64 3.87 7.04
N LEU A 47 6.88 4.66 6.29
CA LEU A 47 7.34 5.97 5.81
C LEU A 47 7.31 7.07 6.88
N ALA A 48 6.58 6.86 7.99
CA ALA A 48 6.49 7.89 9.03
C ALA A 48 7.82 8.07 9.78
N ASP A 49 8.59 7.00 9.94
CA ASP A 49 9.81 6.95 10.73
C ASP A 49 10.99 6.24 10.02
N GLY A 50 10.77 5.69 8.82
CA GLY A 50 11.76 4.92 8.07
C GLY A 50 12.07 3.54 8.63
N ASN A 51 11.33 3.08 9.64
CA ASN A 51 11.56 1.77 10.27
C ASN A 51 11.33 0.63 9.29
N MET A 52 12.16 -0.39 9.41
CA MET A 52 12.11 -1.61 8.61
C MET A 52 12.04 -2.84 9.51
N VAL A 53 11.18 -3.79 9.13
CA VAL A 53 11.11 -5.12 9.77
C VAL A 53 11.31 -6.18 8.70
N SER A 54 12.36 -6.97 8.84
CA SER A 54 12.69 -8.07 7.95
C SER A 54 12.21 -9.39 8.51
N GLN A 55 11.56 -10.21 7.67
CA GLN A 55 11.08 -11.54 8.01
C GLN A 55 11.50 -12.53 6.92
N PRO A 56 11.87 -13.78 7.27
CA PRO A 56 12.12 -14.80 6.26
C PRO A 56 10.90 -14.99 5.35
N ALA A 57 11.12 -15.04 4.05
CA ALA A 57 10.04 -15.10 3.07
C ALA A 57 9.38 -16.48 2.96
N ASN A 58 10.08 -17.57 3.36
CA ASN A 58 9.69 -18.95 3.09
C ASN A 58 9.18 -19.74 4.32
N THR A 59 8.90 -19.07 5.45
CA THR A 59 8.51 -19.74 6.70
C THR A 59 7.03 -20.07 6.81
N TRP A 60 6.21 -19.62 5.89
CA TRP A 60 4.77 -19.84 5.86
C TRP A 60 4.32 -20.30 4.46
N ASP A 61 3.15 -20.88 4.35
CA ASP A 61 2.60 -21.42 3.10
C ASP A 61 1.32 -20.71 2.70
N ILE A 62 0.40 -20.50 3.62
CA ILE A 62 -0.87 -19.82 3.41
C ILE A 62 -1.09 -18.75 4.46
N ALA A 63 -1.86 -17.73 4.09
CA ALA A 63 -2.22 -16.63 4.97
C ALA A 63 -3.71 -16.31 4.85
N PHE A 64 -4.36 -16.14 5.99
CA PHE A 64 -5.78 -15.84 6.10
C PHE A 64 -5.99 -14.40 6.55
N TYR A 65 -6.70 -13.63 5.74
CA TYR A 65 -7.03 -12.25 6.03
C TYR A 65 -8.03 -12.16 7.20
N ARG A 66 -7.81 -11.21 8.11
CA ARG A 66 -8.55 -11.10 9.37
C ARG A 66 -8.89 -9.67 9.78
N ASN A 67 -9.24 -8.82 8.82
CA ASN A 67 -9.54 -7.42 9.11
C ASN A 67 -10.83 -7.26 9.95
N SER A 68 -11.77 -8.19 9.83
CA SER A 68 -12.98 -8.29 10.66
C SER A 68 -13.48 -9.73 10.67
N ASN A 69 -14.54 -10.03 11.43
CA ASN A 69 -15.18 -11.36 11.41
C ASN A 69 -15.80 -11.71 10.06
N TYR A 70 -16.02 -10.72 9.20
CA TYR A 70 -16.62 -10.87 7.87
C TYR A 70 -15.65 -10.55 6.73
N ALA A 71 -14.41 -10.18 7.03
CA ALA A 71 -13.37 -9.99 6.02
C ALA A 71 -12.64 -11.31 5.82
N PHE A 72 -12.88 -11.93 4.68
CA PHE A 72 -12.28 -13.19 4.27
C PHE A 72 -11.30 -12.93 3.14
N GLY A 73 -10.28 -13.77 3.05
CA GLY A 73 -9.27 -13.76 2.00
C GLY A 73 -8.19 -14.77 2.34
N SER A 74 -7.81 -15.57 1.36
CA SER A 74 -6.87 -16.65 1.58
C SER A 74 -5.80 -16.66 0.50
N ARG A 75 -4.59 -16.27 0.92
CA ARG A 75 -3.44 -16.10 0.04
C ARG A 75 -2.45 -17.23 0.20
N VAL A 76 -1.82 -17.60 -0.90
CA VAL A 76 -0.66 -18.49 -0.92
C VAL A 76 0.62 -17.67 -0.83
N ASN A 77 1.71 -18.29 -0.37
CA ASN A 77 3.02 -17.64 -0.31
C ASN A 77 3.70 -17.64 -1.69
N ASP A 78 3.63 -16.52 -2.38
CA ASP A 78 4.25 -16.35 -3.70
C ASP A 78 5.79 -16.53 -3.67
N ALA A 79 6.44 -16.34 -2.50
CA ALA A 79 7.88 -16.51 -2.38
C ALA A 79 8.33 -17.98 -2.42
N LYS A 80 7.40 -18.92 -2.19
CA LYS A 80 7.66 -20.37 -2.27
C LYS A 80 7.32 -20.96 -3.65
N ASP A 81 6.91 -20.11 -4.61
CA ASP A 81 6.53 -20.52 -5.97
C ASP A 81 5.52 -21.66 -5.97
N ILE A 82 4.43 -21.49 -5.19
CA ILE A 82 3.36 -22.49 -5.02
C ILE A 82 2.32 -22.28 -6.13
N GLU A 83 2.06 -23.34 -6.91
CA GLU A 83 0.94 -23.41 -7.83
C GLU A 83 -0.28 -23.96 -7.11
N VAL A 84 -1.44 -23.32 -7.20
CA VAL A 84 -2.70 -23.75 -6.57
C VAL A 84 -3.63 -24.25 -7.65
N PHE A 85 -4.05 -25.49 -7.58
CA PHE A 85 -5.00 -26.11 -8.53
C PHE A 85 -6.32 -26.42 -7.84
N THR A 86 -7.44 -26.27 -8.55
CA THR A 86 -8.75 -26.76 -8.10
C THR A 86 -8.91 -28.23 -8.51
N ALA A 87 -8.81 -29.14 -7.57
CA ALA A 87 -8.92 -30.58 -7.84
C ALA A 87 -10.37 -31.06 -7.84
N SER A 88 -11.27 -30.44 -7.05
CA SER A 88 -12.72 -30.70 -7.06
C SER A 88 -13.48 -29.50 -6.47
N THR A 89 -14.77 -29.39 -6.85
CA THR A 89 -15.73 -28.45 -6.22
C THR A 89 -16.71 -29.18 -5.29
N ASN A 90 -16.38 -30.40 -4.88
CA ASN A 90 -17.15 -31.20 -3.94
C ASN A 90 -16.24 -31.77 -2.85
N LEU A 91 -16.45 -31.38 -1.60
CA LEU A 91 -15.63 -31.85 -0.46
C LEU A 91 -15.74 -33.39 -0.22
N ALA A 92 -16.79 -34.03 -0.73
CA ALA A 92 -16.94 -35.49 -0.63
C ALA A 92 -15.90 -36.26 -1.48
N ASP A 93 -15.28 -35.60 -2.47
CA ASP A 93 -14.24 -36.19 -3.31
C ASP A 93 -12.86 -36.25 -2.63
N TRP A 94 -12.76 -35.83 -1.36
CA TRP A 94 -11.48 -35.70 -0.63
C TRP A 94 -10.58 -36.92 -0.77
N ASP A 95 -11.14 -38.13 -0.57
CA ASP A 95 -10.34 -39.34 -0.62
C ASP A 95 -10.09 -39.85 -2.06
N ASN A 96 -10.77 -39.27 -3.05
CA ASN A 96 -10.66 -39.64 -4.47
C ASN A 96 -9.64 -38.76 -5.23
N ILE A 97 -9.12 -37.71 -4.61
CA ILE A 97 -8.12 -36.85 -5.26
C ILE A 97 -6.82 -37.62 -5.49
N SER A 98 -6.38 -37.69 -6.73
CA SER A 98 -5.16 -38.39 -7.15
C SER A 98 -4.24 -37.49 -7.94
N ILE A 99 -2.94 -37.50 -7.65
CA ILE A 99 -1.92 -36.77 -8.41
C ILE A 99 -1.88 -37.22 -9.90
N SER A 100 -2.26 -38.45 -10.21
CA SER A 100 -2.37 -38.90 -11.60
C SER A 100 -3.35 -38.07 -12.43
N ASN A 101 -4.26 -37.35 -11.79
CA ASN A 101 -5.26 -36.49 -12.44
C ASN A 101 -4.82 -35.03 -12.56
N GLU A 102 -3.56 -34.68 -12.26
CA GLU A 102 -3.05 -33.29 -12.27
C GLU A 102 -3.38 -32.58 -13.59
N SER A 103 -3.25 -33.24 -14.73
CA SER A 103 -3.56 -32.66 -16.03
C SER A 103 -5.03 -32.26 -16.23
N SER A 104 -5.93 -32.72 -15.38
CA SER A 104 -7.36 -32.38 -15.42
C SER A 104 -7.75 -31.22 -14.51
N TRP A 105 -6.83 -30.70 -13.66
CA TRP A 105 -7.15 -29.65 -12.69
C TRP A 105 -7.20 -28.24 -13.29
N GLY A 106 -6.88 -28.08 -14.58
CA GLY A 106 -6.88 -26.81 -15.26
C GLY A 106 -5.62 -25.98 -15.00
N ALA A 107 -5.72 -24.66 -15.24
CA ALA A 107 -4.63 -23.74 -14.98
C ALA A 107 -4.48 -23.45 -13.49
N PRO A 108 -3.25 -23.19 -13.01
CA PRO A 108 -3.04 -22.82 -11.62
C PRO A 108 -3.62 -21.45 -11.30
N LEU A 109 -4.11 -21.31 -10.08
CA LEU A 109 -4.62 -20.08 -9.50
C LEU A 109 -3.50 -19.32 -8.78
N TYR A 110 -3.54 -18.01 -8.86
CA TYR A 110 -2.55 -17.11 -8.23
C TYR A 110 -3.23 -16.04 -7.37
N ASN A 111 -2.50 -15.50 -6.42
CA ASN A 111 -2.96 -14.30 -5.74
C ASN A 111 -3.11 -13.16 -6.76
N PRO A 112 -4.28 -12.51 -6.86
CA PRO A 112 -4.45 -11.39 -7.81
C PRO A 112 -3.60 -10.20 -7.37
N ASP A 113 -2.90 -9.59 -8.34
CA ASP A 113 -1.96 -8.50 -8.12
C ASP A 113 -2.60 -7.11 -8.29
N GLN A 114 -3.67 -6.99 -9.07
CA GLN A 114 -4.35 -5.74 -9.34
C GLN A 114 -5.58 -5.46 -8.45
N THR A 115 -5.72 -6.23 -7.37
CA THR A 115 -6.83 -6.02 -6.45
C THR A 115 -6.65 -4.76 -5.59
N THR A 116 -7.75 -4.10 -5.27
CA THR A 116 -7.81 -3.01 -4.29
C THR A 116 -8.07 -3.51 -2.88
N ASP A 117 -8.36 -4.79 -2.74
CA ASP A 117 -8.73 -5.42 -1.48
C ASP A 117 -7.83 -6.63 -1.22
N TRP A 118 -7.18 -6.65 -0.07
CA TRP A 118 -6.37 -7.77 0.40
C TRP A 118 -7.19 -9.03 0.72
N SER A 119 -8.52 -8.94 0.70
CA SER A 119 -9.43 -10.08 0.85
C SER A 119 -9.44 -11.01 -0.38
N GLN A 120 -8.73 -10.66 -1.45
CA GLN A 120 -8.60 -11.50 -2.64
C GLN A 120 -7.26 -12.24 -2.62
N GLY A 121 -7.30 -13.56 -2.55
CA GLY A 121 -6.13 -14.44 -2.66
C GLY A 121 -6.31 -15.49 -3.74
N ALA A 122 -5.39 -16.45 -3.82
CA ALA A 122 -5.42 -17.51 -4.83
C ALA A 122 -6.67 -18.40 -4.70
N PHE A 123 -7.11 -18.68 -3.48
CA PHE A 123 -8.26 -19.55 -3.25
C PHE A 123 -9.58 -18.86 -3.62
N GLU A 124 -9.69 -17.54 -3.52
CA GLU A 124 -10.84 -16.77 -4.00
C GLU A 124 -10.97 -16.78 -5.53
N GLN A 125 -9.90 -17.14 -6.26
CA GLN A 125 -9.93 -17.32 -7.72
C GLN A 125 -10.48 -18.70 -8.13
N GLY A 126 -10.87 -19.55 -7.17
CA GLY A 126 -11.47 -20.84 -7.45
C GLY A 126 -12.85 -20.75 -8.14
N PRO A 127 -13.34 -21.85 -8.72
CA PRO A 127 -14.53 -21.83 -9.56
C PRO A 127 -15.87 -21.95 -8.81
N VAL A 128 -15.86 -21.99 -7.47
CA VAL A 128 -17.10 -22.19 -6.70
C VAL A 128 -17.99 -20.94 -6.81
N THR A 129 -19.20 -21.16 -7.27
CA THR A 129 -20.25 -20.14 -7.35
C THR A 129 -21.48 -20.60 -6.58
N SER A 130 -22.27 -19.66 -6.08
CA SER A 130 -23.56 -19.96 -5.46
C SER A 130 -24.60 -20.29 -6.54
N PRO A 131 -25.41 -21.35 -6.39
CA PRO A 131 -26.54 -21.61 -7.28
C PRO A 131 -27.64 -20.54 -7.17
N ASN A 132 -27.67 -19.79 -6.07
CA ASN A 132 -28.54 -18.64 -5.88
C ASN A 132 -27.73 -17.35 -6.03
N PRO A 133 -27.99 -16.51 -7.05
CA PRO A 133 -27.21 -15.28 -7.31
C PRO A 133 -27.32 -14.24 -6.19
N ASN A 134 -28.30 -14.35 -5.29
CA ASN A 134 -28.45 -13.48 -4.13
C ASN A 134 -27.60 -13.93 -2.91
N ILE A 135 -26.94 -15.07 -3.00
CA ILE A 135 -26.07 -15.60 -1.95
C ILE A 135 -24.62 -15.46 -2.40
N PRO A 136 -23.76 -14.72 -1.70
CA PRO A 136 -22.36 -14.57 -2.06
C PRO A 136 -21.58 -15.89 -2.05
N SER A 137 -20.57 -15.96 -2.92
CA SER A 137 -19.56 -17.03 -2.96
C SER A 137 -18.16 -16.43 -3.04
N THR A 138 -17.14 -17.20 -2.65
CA THR A 138 -15.76 -16.75 -2.52
C THR A 138 -14.79 -17.61 -3.33
N GLY A 139 -15.21 -18.19 -4.45
CA GLY A 139 -14.35 -19.07 -5.24
C GLY A 139 -14.06 -20.44 -4.61
N TRP A 140 -13.97 -20.55 -3.28
CA TRP A 140 -13.78 -21.80 -2.53
C TRP A 140 -14.98 -22.23 -1.69
N GLY A 141 -15.94 -21.33 -1.43
CA GLY A 141 -17.07 -21.59 -0.57
C GLY A 141 -18.29 -20.71 -0.87
N VAL A 142 -19.39 -21.00 -0.21
CA VAL A 142 -20.68 -20.32 -0.37
C VAL A 142 -21.14 -19.81 0.99
N TYR A 143 -21.59 -18.57 1.05
CA TYR A 143 -22.15 -17.98 2.27
C TYR A 143 -23.45 -18.66 2.68
N ASN A 144 -23.57 -18.95 3.97
CA ASN A 144 -24.80 -19.49 4.56
C ASN A 144 -25.52 -18.39 5.34
N PRO A 145 -26.70 -17.93 4.89
CA PRO A 145 -27.42 -16.81 5.54
C PRO A 145 -28.06 -17.19 6.89
N VAL A 146 -28.07 -18.48 7.27
CA VAL A 146 -28.62 -18.93 8.54
C VAL A 146 -27.66 -18.74 9.69
N ASN A 147 -26.39 -19.04 9.48
CA ASN A 147 -25.34 -18.97 10.51
C ASN A 147 -24.26 -17.93 10.21
N HIS A 148 -24.32 -17.26 9.05
CA HIS A 148 -23.37 -16.24 8.58
C HIS A 148 -21.95 -16.75 8.31
N HIS A 149 -21.77 -18.05 8.14
CA HIS A 149 -20.50 -18.67 7.79
C HIS A 149 -20.31 -18.77 6.27
N ILE A 150 -19.07 -18.78 5.80
CA ILE A 150 -18.72 -19.26 4.48
C ILE A 150 -18.44 -20.76 4.59
N GLN A 151 -19.25 -21.57 3.92
CA GLN A 151 -19.10 -23.02 3.90
C GLN A 151 -18.29 -23.46 2.70
N GLY A 152 -17.19 -24.17 2.95
CA GLY A 152 -16.30 -24.70 1.93
C GLY A 152 -16.96 -25.66 0.97
N LYS A 153 -16.49 -25.63 -0.28
CA LYS A 153 -16.95 -26.53 -1.36
C LYS A 153 -15.80 -27.09 -2.18
N ALA A 154 -14.67 -26.36 -2.27
CA ALA A 154 -13.54 -26.73 -3.13
C ALA A 154 -12.47 -27.52 -2.38
N ILE A 155 -11.84 -28.43 -3.11
CA ILE A 155 -10.59 -29.09 -2.75
C ILE A 155 -9.51 -28.55 -3.69
N PHE A 156 -8.44 -28.07 -3.11
CA PHE A 156 -7.27 -27.58 -3.83
C PHE A 156 -6.10 -28.56 -3.66
N VAL A 157 -5.19 -28.49 -4.62
CA VAL A 157 -3.86 -29.08 -4.50
C VAL A 157 -2.82 -28.00 -4.72
N LEU A 158 -1.96 -27.83 -3.74
CA LEU A 158 -0.82 -26.95 -3.79
C LEU A 158 0.39 -27.75 -4.27
N LYS A 159 1.01 -27.30 -5.36
CA LYS A 159 2.22 -27.91 -5.93
C LYS A 159 3.38 -26.98 -5.72
N TYR A 160 4.41 -27.47 -5.07
CA TYR A 160 5.64 -26.74 -4.81
C TYR A 160 6.66 -27.00 -5.93
N ALA A 161 7.56 -26.05 -6.16
CA ALA A 161 8.66 -26.23 -7.12
C ALA A 161 9.57 -27.44 -6.81
N SER A 162 9.59 -27.89 -5.55
CA SER A 162 10.27 -29.12 -5.12
C SER A 162 9.61 -30.42 -5.61
N GLY A 163 8.41 -30.36 -6.20
CA GLY A 163 7.60 -31.54 -6.51
C GLY A 163 6.80 -32.08 -5.32
N THR A 164 6.77 -31.36 -4.21
CA THR A 164 5.89 -31.67 -3.07
C THR A 164 4.46 -31.24 -3.36
N TYR A 165 3.46 -32.02 -2.89
CA TYR A 165 2.05 -31.67 -3.00
C TYR A 165 1.37 -31.64 -1.64
N ILE A 166 0.46 -30.68 -1.47
CA ILE A 166 -0.44 -30.57 -0.32
C ILE A 166 -1.87 -30.54 -0.84
N LYS A 167 -2.69 -31.50 -0.42
CA LYS A 167 -4.14 -31.45 -0.62
C LYS A 167 -4.74 -30.59 0.48
N PHE A 168 -5.60 -29.63 0.13
CA PHE A 168 -6.08 -28.60 1.02
C PHE A 168 -7.54 -28.24 0.75
N ALA A 169 -8.32 -28.00 1.78
CA ALA A 169 -9.68 -27.48 1.68
C ALA A 169 -9.99 -26.57 2.87
N ILE A 170 -10.49 -25.37 2.61
CA ILE A 170 -11.15 -24.55 3.61
C ILE A 170 -12.55 -25.11 3.80
N GLU A 171 -12.91 -25.50 5.03
CA GLU A 171 -14.20 -26.11 5.35
C GLU A 171 -15.20 -25.08 5.84
N ASP A 172 -14.73 -24.10 6.62
CA ASP A 172 -15.58 -23.08 7.23
C ASP A 172 -14.79 -21.79 7.50
N ALA A 173 -15.46 -20.65 7.38
CA ALA A 173 -14.89 -19.38 7.80
C ALA A 173 -15.95 -18.49 8.45
N PHE A 174 -15.69 -18.13 9.71
CA PHE A 174 -16.37 -17.10 10.50
C PHE A 174 -15.50 -16.78 11.72
N ALA A 175 -15.11 -15.50 11.89
CA ALA A 175 -14.17 -15.08 12.93
C ALA A 175 -12.85 -15.90 12.95
N GLY A 176 -12.48 -16.45 11.82
CA GLY A 176 -11.34 -17.34 11.61
C GLY A 176 -11.62 -18.37 10.53
N TYR A 177 -10.76 -19.38 10.43
CA TYR A 177 -10.85 -20.40 9.40
C TYR A 177 -10.68 -21.79 9.99
N THR A 178 -11.53 -22.73 9.56
CA THR A 178 -11.33 -24.17 9.74
C THR A 178 -11.03 -24.79 8.39
N PHE A 179 -9.93 -25.52 8.33
CA PHE A 179 -9.47 -26.16 7.11
C PHE A 179 -8.86 -27.53 7.39
N ARG A 180 -8.79 -28.36 6.37
CA ARG A 180 -8.09 -29.64 6.40
C ARG A 180 -7.04 -29.71 5.33
N TYR A 181 -5.99 -30.51 5.57
CA TYR A 181 -4.95 -30.76 4.60
C TYR A 181 -4.35 -32.15 4.76
N SER A 182 -3.67 -32.62 3.71
CA SER A 182 -2.91 -33.85 3.71
C SER A 182 -1.67 -33.69 2.84
N LYS A 183 -0.54 -34.25 3.28
CA LYS A 183 0.74 -34.17 2.58
C LYS A 183 0.92 -35.39 1.68
N TRP A 184 1.42 -35.19 0.48
CA TRP A 184 1.82 -36.29 -0.41
C TRP A 184 3.19 -36.82 0.02
N ASN A 185 3.32 -38.12 0.21
CA ASN A 185 4.57 -38.77 0.63
C ASN A 185 5.40 -39.36 -0.53
N GLY A 186 5.00 -39.09 -1.77
CA GLY A 186 5.61 -39.64 -2.99
C GLY A 186 4.80 -40.80 -3.61
N THR A 187 3.93 -41.44 -2.84
CA THR A 187 3.12 -42.60 -3.31
C THR A 187 1.65 -42.49 -2.95
N SER A 188 1.31 -41.87 -1.82
CA SER A 188 -0.06 -41.74 -1.32
C SER A 188 -0.20 -40.46 -0.50
N TRP A 189 -1.44 -40.05 -0.29
CA TRP A 189 -1.76 -39.01 0.68
C TRP A 189 -1.57 -39.54 2.10
N GLY A 190 -0.92 -38.75 2.95
CA GLY A 190 -0.79 -39.03 4.38
C GLY A 190 -2.10 -38.85 5.14
N ALA A 191 -2.03 -38.86 6.46
CA ALA A 191 -3.20 -38.62 7.30
C ALA A 191 -3.78 -37.22 7.03
N THR A 192 -5.11 -37.11 7.05
CA THR A 192 -5.81 -35.84 7.01
C THR A 192 -5.67 -35.14 8.37
N GLU A 193 -5.19 -33.93 8.35
CA GLU A 193 -5.10 -33.06 9.51
C GLU A 193 -6.11 -31.91 9.37
N THR A 194 -6.83 -31.64 10.45
CA THR A 194 -7.75 -30.48 10.53
C THR A 194 -7.20 -29.45 11.49
N ARG A 195 -7.29 -28.17 11.11
CA ARG A 195 -6.87 -27.04 11.93
C ARG A 195 -7.95 -25.97 11.95
N THR A 196 -8.03 -25.27 13.07
CA THR A 196 -8.84 -24.06 13.21
C THR A 196 -7.94 -22.91 13.66
N ILE A 197 -7.94 -21.82 12.92
CA ILE A 197 -7.19 -20.59 13.23
C ILE A 197 -8.20 -19.47 13.44
N ALA A 198 -8.41 -19.09 14.71
CA ALA A 198 -9.21 -17.92 15.06
C ALA A 198 -8.50 -16.62 14.66
N ASN A 199 -9.26 -15.55 14.44
CA ASN A 199 -8.72 -14.25 14.06
C ASN A 199 -7.70 -13.68 15.07
N GLY A 200 -7.80 -14.04 16.35
CA GLY A 200 -6.87 -13.55 17.37
C GLY A 200 -7.11 -12.07 17.73
N THR A 201 -6.30 -11.56 18.65
CA THR A 201 -6.40 -10.21 19.20
C THR A 201 -5.20 -9.32 18.86
N ASP A 202 -4.15 -9.87 18.27
CA ASP A 202 -2.99 -9.09 17.81
C ASP A 202 -3.38 -8.23 16.60
N ASP A 203 -2.68 -7.10 16.44
CA ASP A 203 -2.97 -6.10 15.43
C ASP A 203 -2.25 -6.37 14.10
N SER A 204 -2.52 -7.54 13.48
CA SER A 204 -2.02 -7.89 12.14
C SER A 204 -3.16 -8.12 11.14
N TYR A 205 -2.85 -8.00 9.84
CA TYR A 205 -3.84 -8.23 8.79
C TYR A 205 -4.08 -9.70 8.50
N PHE A 206 -3.07 -10.58 8.75
CA PHE A 206 -3.15 -11.98 8.41
C PHE A 206 -2.80 -12.90 9.57
N ASN A 207 -3.39 -14.09 9.56
CA ASN A 207 -2.88 -15.26 10.24
C ASN A 207 -2.08 -16.09 9.23
N TYR A 208 -0.83 -16.37 9.53
CA TYR A 208 0.05 -17.17 8.69
C TYR A 208 0.12 -18.60 9.20
N PHE A 209 0.15 -19.57 8.28
CA PHE A 209 0.23 -21.00 8.60
C PHE A 209 1.32 -21.68 7.77
N SER A 210 2.03 -22.62 8.38
CA SER A 210 3.01 -23.46 7.71
C SER A 210 2.56 -24.92 7.71
N PHE A 211 2.50 -25.54 6.54
CA PHE A 211 2.28 -26.96 6.44
C PHE A 211 3.48 -27.77 6.93
N ASP A 212 4.70 -27.22 6.89
CA ASP A 212 5.89 -27.94 7.37
C ASP A 212 5.79 -28.22 8.88
N THR A 213 5.40 -27.21 9.67
CA THR A 213 5.23 -27.34 11.12
C THR A 213 3.83 -27.80 11.53
N GLY A 214 2.83 -27.61 10.68
CA GLY A 214 1.42 -27.86 11.00
C GLY A 214 0.82 -26.84 11.96
N GLU A 215 1.42 -25.65 12.07
CA GLU A 215 1.08 -24.64 13.07
C GLU A 215 0.98 -23.21 12.48
N LYS A 216 0.30 -22.33 13.22
CA LYS A 216 0.31 -20.90 12.96
C LYS A 216 1.74 -20.36 13.13
N VAL A 217 2.20 -19.54 12.17
CA VAL A 217 3.49 -18.85 12.24
C VAL A 217 3.27 -17.46 12.84
N PRO A 218 3.76 -17.20 14.05
CA PRO A 218 3.57 -15.90 14.72
C PRO A 218 4.53 -14.83 14.18
N ASN A 219 4.19 -13.57 14.42
CA ASN A 219 5.07 -12.41 14.19
C ASN A 219 5.56 -12.25 12.75
N MET A 220 4.77 -12.66 11.77
CA MET A 220 5.14 -12.58 10.35
C MET A 220 4.94 -11.19 9.74
N GLU A 221 4.23 -10.31 10.40
CA GLU A 221 4.06 -8.91 9.99
C GLU A 221 4.03 -7.98 11.21
N PRO A 222 4.42 -6.71 11.06
CA PRO A 222 4.23 -5.70 12.10
C PRO A 222 2.74 -5.38 12.32
N SER A 223 2.42 -4.61 13.38
CA SER A 223 1.06 -4.09 13.57
C SER A 223 0.60 -3.30 12.35
N ARG A 224 -0.72 -3.25 12.10
CA ARG A 224 -1.34 -2.67 10.88
C ARG A 224 -0.89 -1.25 10.58
N THR A 225 -0.68 -0.43 11.61
CA THR A 225 -0.24 0.97 11.47
C THR A 225 1.26 1.14 11.34
N ALA A 226 2.04 0.08 11.60
CA ALA A 226 3.50 0.13 11.65
C ALA A 226 4.18 -0.20 10.32
N TRP A 227 3.43 -0.33 9.21
CA TRP A 227 4.00 -0.51 7.89
C TRP A 227 3.13 0.08 6.78
N ASP A 228 3.77 0.52 5.73
CA ASP A 228 3.15 1.10 4.54
C ASP A 228 3.39 0.24 3.30
N PHE A 229 4.58 -0.32 3.18
CA PHE A 229 4.95 -1.22 2.10
C PHE A 229 5.55 -2.51 2.65
N VAL A 230 5.26 -3.62 1.97
CA VAL A 230 6.04 -4.85 2.09
C VAL A 230 6.73 -5.16 0.77
N PHE A 231 8.04 -5.28 0.82
CA PHE A 231 8.84 -5.72 -0.31
C PHE A 231 8.90 -7.24 -0.30
N THR A 232 8.40 -7.87 -1.36
CA THR A 232 8.24 -9.33 -1.43
C THR A 232 8.25 -9.79 -2.89
N LYS A 233 8.31 -11.11 -3.10
CA LYS A 233 7.93 -11.73 -4.37
C LYS A 233 6.40 -11.75 -4.48
N TYR A 234 5.90 -11.61 -5.69
CA TYR A 234 4.49 -11.77 -6.02
C TYR A 234 4.35 -12.15 -7.50
N TYR A 235 3.25 -12.80 -7.86
CA TYR A 235 2.94 -13.10 -9.25
C TYR A 235 2.18 -11.96 -9.91
N THR A 236 2.48 -11.69 -11.17
CA THR A 236 1.77 -10.73 -12.02
C THR A 236 1.63 -11.29 -13.43
N PHE A 237 0.59 -10.89 -14.15
CA PHE A 237 0.42 -11.24 -15.56
C PHE A 237 1.37 -10.40 -16.42
N TYR A 238 2.59 -10.90 -16.57
CA TYR A 238 3.70 -10.14 -17.12
C TYR A 238 3.63 -10.06 -18.64
N MET A 239 3.77 -8.84 -19.18
CA MET A 239 3.74 -8.52 -20.60
C MET A 239 2.51 -9.03 -21.37
N GLY A 240 1.41 -9.33 -20.69
CA GLY A 240 0.20 -9.86 -21.32
C GLY A 240 0.32 -11.32 -21.80
N VAL A 241 1.31 -12.07 -21.31
CA VAL A 241 1.63 -13.42 -21.79
C VAL A 241 1.37 -14.49 -20.75
N GLN A 242 1.92 -14.35 -19.54
CA GLN A 242 1.83 -15.40 -18.51
C GLN A 242 1.97 -14.82 -17.12
N MET A 243 1.52 -15.57 -16.12
CA MET A 243 1.84 -15.28 -14.72
C MET A 243 3.33 -15.50 -14.49
N TYR A 244 3.99 -14.50 -13.91
CA TYR A 244 5.42 -14.50 -13.69
C TYR A 244 5.77 -13.94 -12.31
N PRO A 245 6.68 -14.59 -11.55
CA PRO A 245 7.08 -14.10 -10.24
C PRO A 245 8.04 -12.91 -10.39
N LEU A 246 7.66 -11.80 -9.80
CA LEU A 246 8.49 -10.60 -9.70
C LEU A 246 8.69 -10.21 -8.24
N SER A 247 9.69 -9.38 -7.98
CA SER A 247 9.87 -8.74 -6.68
C SER A 247 9.47 -7.26 -6.78
N GLY A 248 8.91 -6.72 -5.72
CA GLY A 248 8.51 -5.30 -5.69
C GLY A 248 7.87 -4.90 -4.38
N ALA A 249 7.33 -3.69 -4.37
CA ALA A 249 6.66 -3.10 -3.21
C ALA A 249 5.14 -3.27 -3.31
N ILE A 250 4.56 -3.98 -2.36
CA ILE A 250 3.10 -4.12 -2.22
C ILE A 250 2.64 -3.19 -1.10
N GLN A 251 1.63 -2.36 -1.37
CA GLN A 251 1.15 -1.37 -0.41
C GLN A 251 0.19 -1.97 0.63
N SER A 252 0.22 -1.43 1.84
CA SER A 252 -0.72 -1.81 2.91
C SER A 252 -2.13 -1.26 2.64
N PRO A 253 -3.17 -1.83 3.29
CA PRO A 253 -4.53 -1.28 3.20
C PRO A 253 -4.66 0.16 3.73
N ASN A 254 -3.70 0.65 4.51
CA ASN A 254 -3.75 1.96 5.16
C ASN A 254 -3.35 3.12 4.25
N ILE A 255 -2.81 2.84 3.06
CA ILE A 255 -2.31 3.87 2.16
C ILE A 255 -2.96 3.80 0.78
N LYS A 256 -2.90 4.92 0.09
CA LYS A 256 -3.21 5.01 -1.34
C LYS A 256 -2.01 5.62 -2.05
N VAL A 257 -1.77 5.19 -3.27
CA VAL A 257 -0.61 5.63 -4.06
C VAL A 257 -1.04 6.17 -5.41
N ALA A 258 -0.45 7.28 -5.82
CA ALA A 258 -0.51 7.78 -7.19
C ALA A 258 0.88 7.67 -7.83
N MET A 259 0.99 7.04 -8.99
CA MET A 259 2.21 7.02 -9.80
C MET A 259 2.15 8.15 -10.83
N VAL A 260 3.23 8.90 -10.94
CA VAL A 260 3.40 9.96 -11.94
C VAL A 260 4.63 9.64 -12.80
N GLN A 261 4.41 9.63 -14.12
CA GLN A 261 5.44 9.41 -15.12
C GLN A 261 5.04 10.11 -16.42
N PRO A 262 5.91 10.96 -17.02
CA PRO A 262 7.25 11.31 -16.52
C PRO A 262 7.18 12.39 -15.41
N GLU A 263 8.06 12.29 -14.41
CA GLU A 263 8.32 13.34 -13.42
C GLU A 263 9.79 13.34 -13.00
N THR A 264 10.39 14.54 -12.85
CA THR A 264 11.77 14.68 -12.37
C THR A 264 11.86 14.24 -10.90
N GLN A 265 12.68 13.23 -10.63
CA GLN A 265 12.84 12.64 -9.30
C GLN A 265 13.49 13.60 -8.32
N GLU A 266 14.66 14.15 -8.66
CA GLU A 266 15.40 15.10 -7.84
C GLU A 266 14.93 16.54 -8.11
N SER A 267 13.78 16.90 -7.54
CA SER A 267 13.17 18.22 -7.68
C SER A 267 12.81 18.80 -6.32
N ALA A 268 13.07 20.10 -6.14
CA ALA A 268 12.61 20.86 -4.98
C ALA A 268 11.09 21.14 -5.06
N GLY A 269 10.56 21.31 -6.27
CA GLY A 269 9.15 21.51 -6.55
C GLY A 269 8.46 20.19 -6.94
N TYR A 270 7.15 20.11 -6.69
CA TYR A 270 6.29 18.99 -7.10
C TYR A 270 4.87 19.49 -7.29
N SER A 271 4.11 18.77 -8.13
CA SER A 271 2.67 19.00 -8.29
C SER A 271 1.91 17.83 -7.71
N MET A 272 1.06 18.08 -6.70
CA MET A 272 0.25 17.03 -6.10
C MET A 272 -0.72 16.45 -7.15
N PRO A 273 -0.76 15.12 -7.32
CA PRO A 273 -1.77 14.49 -8.14
C PRO A 273 -3.19 14.76 -7.59
N ALA A 274 -4.19 14.81 -8.48
CA ALA A 274 -5.58 14.87 -8.05
C ALA A 274 -5.95 13.68 -7.15
N ASN A 275 -6.84 13.87 -6.18
CA ASN A 275 -7.26 12.81 -5.26
C ASN A 275 -7.78 11.56 -5.98
N THR A 276 -8.37 11.72 -7.15
CA THR A 276 -8.87 10.63 -8.01
C THR A 276 -7.77 9.73 -8.57
N ASN A 277 -6.51 10.19 -8.59
CA ASN A 277 -5.37 9.43 -9.08
C ASN A 277 -4.75 8.50 -8.03
N PHE A 278 -5.16 8.64 -6.76
CA PHE A 278 -4.67 7.78 -5.69
C PHE A 278 -5.40 6.44 -5.66
N SER A 279 -4.69 5.38 -5.98
CA SER A 279 -5.18 4.01 -6.06
C SER A 279 -4.95 3.23 -4.76
N SER A 280 -5.90 2.36 -4.43
CA SER A 280 -5.77 1.34 -3.38
C SER A 280 -5.27 0.00 -3.94
N ALA A 281 -5.02 -0.12 -5.26
CA ALA A 281 -4.49 -1.35 -5.84
C ALA A 281 -3.14 -1.69 -5.21
N ILE A 282 -3.02 -2.91 -4.69
CA ILE A 282 -1.90 -3.31 -3.83
C ILE A 282 -0.55 -3.23 -4.54
N THR A 283 -0.53 -3.30 -5.86
CA THR A 283 0.67 -3.23 -6.72
C THR A 283 0.79 -1.92 -7.49
N THR A 284 0.17 -0.82 -7.03
CA THR A 284 0.34 0.49 -7.70
C THR A 284 1.81 0.88 -7.82
N VAL A 285 2.63 0.59 -6.80
CA VAL A 285 4.09 0.65 -6.89
C VAL A 285 4.63 -0.61 -7.58
N GLY A 286 4.38 -1.77 -6.98
CA GLY A 286 4.78 -3.07 -7.53
C GLY A 286 6.23 -3.07 -8.02
N HIS A 287 6.38 -3.37 -9.30
CA HIS A 287 7.66 -3.36 -10.03
C HIS A 287 7.73 -2.25 -11.10
N SER A 288 6.76 -1.33 -11.17
CA SER A 288 6.62 -0.33 -12.25
C SER A 288 7.81 0.64 -12.37
N TRP A 289 8.58 0.81 -11.29
CA TRP A 289 9.81 1.61 -11.22
C TRP A 289 11.04 0.93 -11.84
N LYS A 290 10.98 -0.38 -12.11
CA LYS A 290 12.10 -1.13 -12.69
C LYS A 290 12.17 -0.92 -14.19
N GLY A 291 13.38 -0.66 -14.67
CA GLY A 291 13.78 -0.77 -16.06
C GLY A 291 14.54 -2.08 -16.33
N ILE A 292 14.97 -2.30 -17.56
CA ILE A 292 15.81 -3.46 -17.91
C ILE A 292 17.20 -3.24 -17.30
N GLY A 293 17.52 -3.99 -16.24
CA GLY A 293 18.80 -3.87 -15.52
C GLY A 293 19.05 -2.55 -14.80
N THR A 294 18.06 -1.67 -14.71
CA THR A 294 18.19 -0.33 -14.14
C THR A 294 16.96 0.06 -13.30
N VAL A 295 16.98 1.26 -12.75
CA VAL A 295 15.83 1.96 -12.18
C VAL A 295 15.40 3.04 -13.18
N LYS A 296 14.09 3.21 -13.38
CA LYS A 296 13.57 4.33 -14.17
C LYS A 296 13.80 5.64 -13.40
N ASN A 297 14.30 6.65 -14.09
CA ASN A 297 14.68 7.95 -13.50
C ASN A 297 13.57 9.01 -13.59
N ASP A 298 12.42 8.67 -14.13
CA ASP A 298 11.29 9.54 -14.41
C ASP A 298 9.99 9.08 -13.74
N VAL A 299 10.05 8.08 -12.84
CA VAL A 299 8.89 7.56 -12.09
C VAL A 299 8.94 8.07 -10.67
N VAL A 300 7.85 8.69 -10.24
CA VAL A 300 7.65 9.21 -8.88
C VAL A 300 6.32 8.70 -8.34
N TYR A 301 6.29 8.39 -7.06
CA TYR A 301 5.09 7.98 -6.35
C TYR A 301 4.71 9.01 -5.30
N TYR A 302 3.43 9.28 -5.22
CA TYR A 302 2.81 10.05 -4.15
C TYR A 302 2.01 9.10 -3.27
N VAL A 303 2.34 9.05 -1.99
CA VAL A 303 1.71 8.14 -1.03
C VAL A 303 0.86 8.95 -0.07
N LYS A 304 -0.42 8.59 0.04
CA LYS A 304 -1.37 9.17 1.00
C LYS A 304 -1.59 8.20 2.15
N LYS A 305 -1.29 8.63 3.38
CA LYS A 305 -1.50 7.90 4.64
C LYS A 305 -2.31 8.77 5.60
N GLY A 306 -3.62 8.54 5.65
CA GLY A 306 -4.51 9.44 6.39
C GLY A 306 -4.46 10.87 5.85
N ASN A 307 -4.00 11.80 6.67
CA ASN A 307 -3.80 13.21 6.31
C ASN A 307 -2.36 13.52 5.86
N ASP A 308 -1.47 12.56 5.92
CA ASP A 308 -0.08 12.73 5.54
C ASP A 308 0.15 12.31 4.09
N TYR A 309 1.05 13.03 3.43
CA TYR A 309 1.49 12.74 2.07
C TYR A 309 3.00 12.59 2.03
N TYR A 310 3.45 11.65 1.20
CA TYR A 310 4.87 11.41 0.95
C TYR A 310 5.11 11.39 -0.55
N ARG A 311 6.27 11.91 -0.97
CA ARG A 311 6.78 11.78 -2.32
C ARG A 311 7.98 10.84 -2.30
N MET A 312 7.98 9.82 -3.18
CA MET A 312 8.93 8.72 -3.15
C MET A 312 9.39 8.35 -4.56
N TYR A 313 10.65 7.94 -4.71
CA TYR A 313 11.19 7.38 -5.93
C TYR A 313 12.34 6.41 -5.64
N PHE A 314 12.54 5.44 -6.53
CA PHE A 314 13.58 4.42 -6.38
C PHE A 314 14.90 4.88 -6.98
N THR A 315 16.01 4.45 -6.37
CA THR A 315 17.38 4.80 -6.78
C THR A 315 18.24 3.60 -7.10
N THR A 316 17.91 2.41 -6.58
CA THR A 316 18.71 1.19 -6.76
C THR A 316 17.84 -0.04 -6.94
N ASN A 317 18.25 -0.91 -7.87
CA ASN A 317 17.72 -2.25 -8.06
C ASN A 317 18.90 -3.23 -8.20
N GLY A 318 19.22 -3.93 -7.12
CA GLY A 318 20.30 -4.92 -7.08
C GLY A 318 19.91 -6.30 -7.63
N GLY A 319 18.65 -6.45 -8.07
CA GLY A 319 18.14 -7.73 -8.57
C GLY A 319 18.22 -8.86 -7.54
N ALA A 320 18.12 -10.10 -8.01
CA ALA A 320 18.16 -11.28 -7.15
C ALA A 320 19.55 -11.54 -6.54
N SER A 321 20.62 -10.99 -7.11
CA SER A 321 21.98 -11.22 -6.61
C SER A 321 22.20 -10.66 -5.20
N THR A 322 21.62 -9.49 -4.91
CA THR A 322 21.75 -8.82 -3.60
C THR A 322 20.43 -8.59 -2.89
N GLY A 323 19.33 -8.51 -3.62
CA GLY A 323 18.02 -8.12 -3.09
C GLY A 323 17.90 -6.64 -2.73
N ASN A 324 18.89 -5.82 -3.06
CA ASN A 324 18.90 -4.39 -2.71
C ASN A 324 17.87 -3.62 -3.52
N MET A 325 17.03 -2.84 -2.82
CA MET A 325 16.06 -1.93 -3.41
C MET A 325 16.06 -0.64 -2.59
N TYR A 326 16.81 0.37 -3.07
CA TYR A 326 16.92 1.63 -2.36
C TYR A 326 15.95 2.64 -2.95
N PHE A 327 15.41 3.48 -2.08
CA PHE A 327 14.51 4.55 -2.49
C PHE A 327 14.69 5.78 -1.59
N LYS A 328 14.36 6.93 -2.14
CA LYS A 328 14.28 8.18 -1.40
C LYS A 328 12.82 8.56 -1.21
N TYR A 329 12.51 9.12 -0.03
CA TYR A 329 11.19 9.65 0.26
C TYR A 329 11.28 10.90 1.13
N LYS A 330 10.26 11.74 1.04
CA LYS A 330 10.06 12.86 1.97
C LYS A 330 8.59 13.03 2.28
N LYS A 331 8.30 13.42 3.52
CA LYS A 331 6.96 13.89 3.88
C LYS A 331 6.75 15.22 3.19
N ILE A 332 5.62 15.36 2.51
CA ILE A 332 5.21 16.58 1.84
C ILE A 332 3.94 17.10 2.51
N THR A 333 3.77 18.40 2.53
CA THR A 333 2.56 19.00 3.05
C THR A 333 1.51 19.00 1.93
N GLU A 334 0.30 18.53 2.20
CA GLU A 334 -0.82 18.87 1.35
C GLU A 334 -0.94 20.40 1.39
N THR A 335 -0.54 21.05 0.32
CA THR A 335 -0.87 22.45 0.15
C THR A 335 -2.37 22.45 -0.12
N LEU A 336 -3.17 22.82 0.88
CA LEU A 336 -4.61 22.95 0.74
C LEU A 336 -4.89 23.78 -0.52
N GLY A 337 -5.21 23.07 -1.60
CA GLY A 337 -5.84 23.59 -2.80
C GLY A 337 -5.23 24.84 -3.40
N ILE A 338 -3.93 24.82 -3.79
CA ILE A 338 -3.49 25.74 -4.84
C ILE A 338 -2.54 24.95 -5.76
N THR A 339 -3.03 24.65 -6.93
CA THR A 339 -2.22 24.23 -8.06
C THR A 339 -1.17 25.31 -8.29
N GLU A 340 0.12 25.05 -7.98
CA GLU A 340 1.21 25.89 -8.46
C GLU A 340 1.34 25.71 -9.97
N VAL A 341 0.37 26.23 -10.69
CA VAL A 341 0.53 26.43 -12.13
C VAL A 341 1.47 27.60 -12.29
N GLY A 342 2.63 27.36 -12.83
CA GLY A 342 3.73 28.25 -13.12
C GLY A 342 3.62 29.61 -12.44
N LYS A 343 4.32 29.82 -11.31
CA LYS A 343 4.20 31.06 -10.52
C LYS A 343 4.53 32.28 -11.36
N LYS A 344 3.51 32.92 -11.92
CA LYS A 344 3.66 34.25 -12.50
C LYS A 344 3.84 35.31 -11.40
N ALA A 345 3.42 34.99 -10.17
CA ALA A 345 3.62 35.82 -8.99
C ALA A 345 3.62 35.00 -7.71
N SER A 346 4.29 35.48 -6.67
CA SER A 346 4.22 34.96 -5.30
C SER A 346 3.93 36.12 -4.33
N PHE A 347 3.30 35.84 -3.18
CA PHE A 347 3.03 36.90 -2.22
C PHE A 347 3.25 36.50 -0.76
N GLY A 348 3.54 37.49 0.07
CA GLY A 348 3.62 37.40 1.52
C GLY A 348 2.73 38.44 2.20
N LEU A 349 2.35 38.20 3.45
CA LEU A 349 1.64 39.14 4.33
C LEU A 349 2.51 39.47 5.52
N TYR A 350 2.69 40.78 5.80
CA TYR A 350 3.47 41.21 6.94
C TYR A 350 2.93 42.54 7.50
N PRO A 351 2.79 42.69 8.84
CA PRO A 351 2.90 41.64 9.83
C PRO A 351 1.66 40.73 9.85
N ASN A 352 1.85 39.46 10.18
CA ASN A 352 0.76 38.52 10.44
C ASN A 352 1.08 37.67 11.67
N PRO A 353 0.42 37.87 12.83
CA PRO A 353 -0.77 38.70 13.06
C PRO A 353 -0.56 40.19 12.79
N ALA A 354 -1.65 40.86 12.36
CA ALA A 354 -1.66 42.32 12.19
C ALA A 354 -1.37 43.04 13.49
N THR A 355 -0.67 44.18 13.41
CA THR A 355 -0.41 45.07 14.56
C THR A 355 -1.66 45.76 15.05
N ALA A 356 -1.58 46.46 16.20
CA ALA A 356 -2.72 47.13 16.83
C ALA A 356 -3.38 48.20 15.94
N ASP A 357 -2.63 48.79 15.00
CA ASP A 357 -3.15 49.72 13.99
C ASP A 357 -3.83 49.04 12.80
N LYS A 358 -3.91 47.69 12.82
CA LYS A 358 -4.55 46.83 11.79
C LYS A 358 -4.06 47.14 10.38
N LYS A 359 -2.79 47.49 10.24
CA LYS A 359 -2.12 47.64 8.94
C LYS A 359 -1.39 46.35 8.59
N VAL A 360 -1.53 45.91 7.37
CA VAL A 360 -0.85 44.73 6.82
C VAL A 360 -0.34 45.09 5.43
N THR A 361 0.89 44.75 5.15
CA THR A 361 1.47 44.92 3.81
C THR A 361 1.44 43.60 3.08
N VAL A 362 0.91 43.58 1.89
CA VAL A 362 1.09 42.49 0.91
C VAL A 362 2.40 42.77 0.19
N LEU A 363 3.33 41.83 0.28
CA LEU A 363 4.55 41.82 -0.53
C LEU A 363 4.32 40.84 -1.67
N PHE A 364 4.48 41.25 -2.92
CA PHE A 364 4.30 40.35 -4.05
C PHE A 364 5.38 40.53 -5.12
N ASP A 365 5.90 39.41 -5.59
CA ASP A 365 6.92 39.28 -6.60
C ASP A 365 6.29 38.77 -7.89
N VAL A 366 6.23 39.62 -8.89
CA VAL A 366 5.63 39.36 -10.19
C VAL A 366 6.72 38.99 -11.18
N LYS A 367 6.73 37.74 -11.64
CA LYS A 367 7.74 37.18 -12.57
C LYS A 367 7.44 37.58 -14.02
N GLU A 368 6.17 37.64 -14.38
CA GLU A 368 5.71 37.92 -15.75
C GLU A 368 4.57 38.93 -15.74
N LYS A 369 4.58 39.85 -16.72
CA LYS A 369 3.47 40.76 -16.96
C LYS A 369 2.19 40.00 -17.28
N ALA A 370 1.08 40.37 -16.64
CA ALA A 370 -0.25 39.82 -16.95
C ALA A 370 -1.04 40.72 -17.92
N GLY A 371 -2.00 40.14 -18.62
CA GLY A 371 -2.91 40.91 -19.49
C GLY A 371 -3.80 41.86 -18.70
N ASN A 372 -4.29 41.41 -17.53
CA ASN A 372 -5.15 42.20 -16.64
C ASN A 372 -4.42 42.52 -15.32
N LYS A 373 -4.84 43.57 -14.66
CA LYS A 373 -4.41 43.88 -13.30
C LYS A 373 -4.80 42.76 -12.35
N GLY A 374 -3.96 42.49 -11.35
CA GLY A 374 -4.30 41.62 -10.23
C GLY A 374 -5.21 42.33 -9.23
N ASN A 375 -5.67 41.60 -8.24
CA ASN A 375 -6.40 42.16 -7.11
C ASN A 375 -6.08 41.42 -5.80
N VAL A 376 -6.33 42.10 -4.68
CA VAL A 376 -6.34 41.52 -3.35
C VAL A 376 -7.72 41.71 -2.73
N GLU A 377 -8.26 40.61 -2.22
CA GLU A 377 -9.56 40.52 -1.56
C GLU A 377 -9.38 39.93 -0.15
N VAL A 378 -10.06 40.51 0.84
CA VAL A 378 -10.09 39.95 2.19
C VAL A 378 -11.51 39.48 2.49
N TYR A 379 -11.64 38.26 3.01
CA TYR A 379 -12.89 37.63 3.37
C TYR A 379 -12.93 37.30 4.86
N ASP A 380 -14.06 37.44 5.50
CA ASP A 380 -14.31 36.88 6.82
C ASP A 380 -14.60 35.36 6.72
N LEU A 381 -14.73 34.71 7.87
CA LEU A 381 -14.97 33.24 7.89
C LEU A 381 -16.35 32.84 7.40
N THR A 382 -17.28 33.80 7.19
CA THR A 382 -18.60 33.53 6.56
C THR A 382 -18.54 33.59 5.05
N GLY A 383 -17.37 33.97 4.47
CA GLY A 383 -17.17 34.15 3.03
C GLY A 383 -17.57 35.54 2.52
N LYS A 384 -17.92 36.49 3.41
CA LYS A 384 -18.23 37.87 3.03
C LYS A 384 -16.95 38.61 2.72
N LYS A 385 -16.87 39.26 1.56
CA LYS A 385 -15.77 40.14 1.20
C LYS A 385 -15.81 41.43 2.00
N VAL A 386 -14.73 41.71 2.75
CA VAL A 386 -14.62 42.84 3.67
C VAL A 386 -13.58 43.87 3.25
N TYR A 387 -12.72 43.53 2.26
CA TYR A 387 -11.73 44.44 1.68
C TYR A 387 -11.44 44.07 0.23
N TYR A 388 -11.09 45.08 -0.60
CA TYR A 388 -10.67 44.95 -1.99
C TYR A 388 -9.66 45.99 -2.38
N ALA A 389 -8.61 45.68 -3.12
CA ALA A 389 -7.72 46.60 -3.79
C ALA A 389 -7.20 46.01 -5.11
N GLU A 390 -6.94 46.84 -6.10
CA GLU A 390 -6.27 46.45 -7.34
C GLU A 390 -4.76 46.35 -7.14
N LEU A 391 -4.11 45.43 -7.83
CA LEU A 391 -2.66 45.26 -7.92
C LEU A 391 -2.20 45.61 -9.32
N THR A 392 -0.86 45.83 -9.47
CA THR A 392 -0.25 46.04 -10.78
C THR A 392 -0.40 44.83 -11.69
N ASN A 393 -0.21 45.03 -12.99
CA ASN A 393 -0.03 43.94 -13.97
C ASN A 393 1.40 43.87 -14.53
N GLN A 394 2.34 44.67 -13.99
CA GLN A 394 3.72 44.70 -14.46
C GLN A 394 4.59 43.70 -13.69
N ALA A 395 5.67 43.23 -14.30
CA ALA A 395 6.68 42.39 -13.61
C ALA A 395 7.49 43.29 -12.64
N GLY A 396 7.92 42.70 -11.52
CA GLY A 396 8.71 43.32 -10.48
C GLY A 396 8.27 42.99 -9.06
N PHE A 397 8.98 43.54 -8.08
CA PHE A 397 8.67 43.38 -6.66
C PHE A 397 7.86 44.59 -6.16
N TYR A 398 6.69 44.31 -5.55
CA TYR A 398 5.74 45.34 -5.15
C TYR A 398 5.30 45.18 -3.68
N LYS A 399 4.86 46.31 -3.11
CA LYS A 399 4.25 46.40 -1.78
C LYS A 399 2.87 47.04 -1.94
N GLN A 400 1.87 46.46 -1.30
CA GLN A 400 0.53 47.01 -1.21
C GLN A 400 0.10 47.02 0.24
N ASP A 401 -0.06 48.23 0.82
CA ASP A 401 -0.55 48.37 2.18
C ASP A 401 -2.09 48.20 2.21
N LEU A 402 -2.55 47.34 3.11
CA LEU A 402 -3.94 47.15 3.43
C LEU A 402 -4.27 47.82 4.74
N ASN A 403 -5.20 48.77 4.70
CA ASN A 403 -5.74 49.40 5.92
C ASN A 403 -7.00 48.61 6.34
N LEU A 404 -6.87 47.82 7.38
CA LEU A 404 -7.91 46.94 7.89
C LEU A 404 -8.52 47.46 9.21
N SER A 405 -8.39 48.79 9.49
CA SER A 405 -8.85 49.41 10.73
C SER A 405 -10.34 49.23 11.02
N THR A 406 -11.15 49.02 10.00
CA THR A 406 -12.60 48.77 10.10
C THR A 406 -12.96 47.31 10.48
N LEU A 407 -11.99 46.39 10.45
CA LEU A 407 -12.23 45.01 10.75
C LEU A 407 -12.18 44.74 12.25
N SER A 408 -13.04 43.85 12.75
CA SER A 408 -12.96 43.33 14.11
C SER A 408 -11.77 42.40 14.27
N SER A 409 -11.30 42.22 15.53
CA SER A 409 -10.31 41.20 15.82
C SER A 409 -10.83 39.84 15.44
N GLY A 410 -10.03 39.03 14.77
CA GLY A 410 -10.46 37.72 14.26
C GLY A 410 -9.57 37.15 13.18
N ASN A 411 -10.01 36.02 12.61
CA ASN A 411 -9.36 35.34 11.49
C ASN A 411 -10.02 35.74 10.17
N TYR A 412 -9.20 35.99 9.17
CA TYR A 412 -9.61 36.39 7.83
C TYR A 412 -8.85 35.57 6.77
N LEU A 413 -9.37 35.53 5.56
CA LEU A 413 -8.71 34.94 4.40
C LEU A 413 -8.37 36.07 3.41
N VAL A 414 -7.09 36.21 3.08
CA VAL A 414 -6.61 37.15 2.07
C VAL A 414 -6.38 36.36 0.78
N LYS A 415 -7.18 36.66 -0.25
CA LYS A 415 -7.06 36.08 -1.58
C LYS A 415 -6.43 37.10 -2.52
N ILE A 416 -5.36 36.69 -3.19
CA ILE A 416 -4.74 37.47 -4.27
C ILE A 416 -4.94 36.75 -5.58
N THR A 417 -5.38 37.50 -6.60
CA THR A 417 -5.54 37.02 -7.97
C THR A 417 -4.59 37.78 -8.88
N TYR A 418 -3.80 37.04 -9.69
CA TYR A 418 -2.89 37.60 -10.67
C TYR A 418 -2.72 36.67 -11.87
N GLY A 419 -2.80 37.21 -13.09
CA GLY A 419 -2.56 36.45 -14.31
C GLY A 419 -3.47 35.23 -14.50
N GLY A 420 -4.72 35.28 -13.98
CA GLY A 420 -5.67 34.17 -14.02
C GLY A 420 -5.51 33.14 -12.88
N ASN A 421 -4.48 33.30 -12.02
CA ASN A 421 -4.26 32.46 -10.87
C ASN A 421 -4.62 33.19 -9.57
N SER A 422 -5.00 32.45 -8.52
CA SER A 422 -5.25 33.02 -7.20
C SER A 422 -4.59 32.23 -6.09
N GLU A 423 -4.11 32.94 -5.07
CA GLU A 423 -3.53 32.36 -3.86
C GLU A 423 -4.25 32.93 -2.64
N THR A 424 -4.50 32.10 -1.62
CA THR A 424 -5.19 32.52 -0.40
C THR A 424 -4.31 32.24 0.83
N LYS A 425 -4.20 33.22 1.73
CA LYS A 425 -3.49 33.08 3.02
C LYS A 425 -4.38 33.48 4.17
N LYS A 426 -4.17 32.84 5.32
CA LYS A 426 -4.80 33.23 6.59
C LYS A 426 -4.16 34.51 7.12
N LEU A 427 -5.01 35.44 7.57
CA LEU A 427 -4.61 36.64 8.27
C LEU A 427 -5.27 36.67 9.64
N ILE A 428 -4.50 37.04 10.68
CA ILE A 428 -5.01 37.22 12.04
C ILE A 428 -4.97 38.72 12.31
N VAL A 429 -6.12 39.31 12.60
CA VAL A 429 -6.30 40.66 13.04
C VAL A 429 -6.49 40.66 14.56
N LYS A 430 -5.63 41.40 15.30
CA LYS A 430 -5.70 41.50 16.76
C LYS A 430 -6.56 42.68 17.19
#